data_a190ae38195f91985c9b0733f7a383db
#
_entry.id   a190ae38195f91985c9b0733f7a383db
#
_cell.length_a   1.000
_cell.length_b   1.000
_cell.length_c   1.000
_cell.angle_alpha   90.00
_cell.angle_beta   90.00
_cell.angle_gamma   90.00
#
_symmetry.space_group_name_H-M   'P 1'
#
loop_
_entity.id
_entity.type
_entity.pdbx_description
1 polymer ?
#
loop_
_entity_poly.entity_id
_entity_poly.type
_entity_poly.pdbx_seq_one_letter_code
_entity_poly.pdbx_strand_id
1 'polypeptide(L)'
;MPLKTPQLIIRFRDFLDSIHLPMLGISLLKMFEIYGEGIFKNPVIRQAAAISWAFFLSLFPFLLFLLSILPYLPHYDKLQFYIFDVMLANILPADIKVYVTEYLQDTLIPNLKGISNFVTIILALIFGTNGTHALIMGFNLNTDVKRTFFRNYGIALLITIAFVSITVLSLLGIYYAEVVMKLFNPVNSISWLVNNLTKIISFISFPLFYFILLALFYWVGCLKIKRFSEAIPGAIFSTLLFGFITYVFAFYVRDIARYNFLYGSIGSIILVMIWVNLNIILILFGNELNLAIKKVKMDKKIGDELAAQIEQQQFLQTSSGPNNSDHNIRL
;
A
#
# COMPACT_ATOMS: atom_id res chain seq x y z
N MET A 1 -32.70 30.01 -7.32
CA MET A 1 -32.04 30.02 -8.64
C MET A 1 -31.01 28.91 -8.67
N PRO A 2 -31.13 27.90 -9.52
CA PRO A 2 -30.08 26.89 -9.66
C PRO A 2 -28.89 27.54 -10.36
N LEU A 3 -27.72 27.49 -9.69
CA LEU A 3 -26.44 27.94 -10.24
C LEU A 3 -26.15 27.11 -11.50
N LYS A 4 -26.13 27.76 -12.67
CA LYS A 4 -25.71 27.14 -13.93
C LYS A 4 -24.27 26.70 -13.75
N THR A 5 -24.05 25.38 -13.70
CA THR A 5 -22.70 24.79 -13.70
C THR A 5 -21.93 25.32 -14.92
N PRO A 6 -20.71 25.85 -14.74
CA PRO A 6 -19.93 26.37 -15.85
C PRO A 6 -19.71 25.27 -16.90
N GLN A 7 -19.86 25.59 -18.17
CA GLN A 7 -19.69 24.65 -19.29
C GLN A 7 -18.34 23.92 -19.27
N LEU A 8 -17.33 24.54 -18.67
CA LEU A 8 -16.00 23.96 -18.49
C LEU A 8 -16.01 22.75 -17.55
N ILE A 9 -16.82 22.80 -16.48
CA ILE A 9 -16.98 21.69 -15.52
C ILE A 9 -17.69 20.51 -16.20
N ILE A 10 -18.70 20.79 -17.05
CA ILE A 10 -19.43 19.75 -17.78
C ILE A 10 -18.48 19.04 -18.77
N ARG A 11 -17.71 19.80 -19.56
CA ARG A 11 -16.72 19.23 -20.49
C ARG A 11 -15.63 18.42 -19.79
N PHE A 12 -15.17 18.88 -18.64
CA PHE A 12 -14.17 18.15 -17.85
C PHE A 12 -14.76 16.85 -17.27
N ARG A 13 -16.00 16.89 -16.83
CA ARG A 13 -16.75 15.72 -16.36
C ARG A 13 -16.94 14.70 -17.48
N ASP A 14 -17.38 15.12 -18.66
CA ASP A 14 -17.57 14.25 -19.83
C ASP A 14 -16.24 13.65 -20.30
N PHE A 15 -15.15 14.41 -20.23
CA PHE A 15 -13.81 13.92 -20.53
C PHE A 15 -13.39 12.84 -19.54
N LEU A 16 -13.58 13.05 -18.24
CA LEU A 16 -13.27 12.04 -17.21
C LEU A 16 -14.15 10.78 -17.35
N ASP A 17 -15.40 10.95 -17.78
CA ASP A 17 -16.31 9.81 -17.98
C ASP A 17 -15.96 9.01 -19.25
N SER A 18 -15.38 9.64 -20.26
CA SER A 18 -14.92 8.96 -21.48
C SER A 18 -13.72 8.02 -21.24
N ILE A 19 -12.92 8.28 -20.19
CA ILE A 19 -11.77 7.45 -19.85
C ILE A 19 -12.23 6.25 -19.05
N HIS A 20 -12.45 5.14 -19.73
CA HIS A 20 -12.75 3.85 -19.10
C HIS A 20 -11.45 3.12 -18.76
N LEU A 21 -11.31 2.72 -17.51
CA LEU A 21 -10.18 1.91 -17.06
C LEU A 21 -10.47 0.44 -17.37
N PRO A 22 -9.81 -0.18 -18.38
CA PRO A 22 -10.20 -1.50 -18.89
C PRO A 22 -10.10 -2.62 -17.84
N MET A 23 -9.23 -2.47 -16.85
CA MET A 23 -9.11 -3.43 -15.74
C MET A 23 -10.20 -3.24 -14.67
N LEU A 24 -10.79 -2.06 -14.55
CA LEU A 24 -11.69 -1.69 -13.46
C LEU A 24 -13.17 -1.80 -13.86
N GLY A 25 -13.49 -1.65 -15.15
CA GLY A 25 -14.86 -1.65 -15.67
C GLY A 25 -15.71 -0.45 -15.23
N ILE A 26 -15.05 0.62 -14.77
CA ILE A 26 -15.67 1.90 -14.36
C ILE A 26 -14.95 3.06 -15.03
N SER A 27 -15.68 4.18 -15.24
CA SER A 27 -15.07 5.41 -15.74
C SER A 27 -14.24 6.09 -14.65
N LEU A 28 -13.29 6.91 -15.08
CA LEU A 28 -12.43 7.69 -14.19
C LEU A 28 -13.27 8.68 -13.36
N LEU A 29 -14.35 9.22 -13.94
CA LEU A 29 -15.32 10.05 -13.23
C LEU A 29 -15.99 9.27 -12.09
N LYS A 30 -16.47 8.06 -12.37
CA LYS A 30 -17.13 7.21 -11.37
C LYS A 30 -16.18 6.84 -10.23
N MET A 31 -14.92 6.64 -10.54
CA MET A 31 -13.88 6.44 -9.55
C MET A 31 -13.75 7.67 -8.64
N PHE A 32 -13.69 8.89 -9.19
CA PHE A 32 -13.61 10.11 -8.40
C PHE A 32 -14.89 10.41 -7.59
N GLU A 33 -16.07 10.09 -8.11
CA GLU A 33 -17.34 10.20 -7.37
C GLU A 33 -17.34 9.26 -6.14
N ILE A 34 -16.94 7.99 -6.32
CA ILE A 34 -16.83 7.01 -5.24
C ILE A 34 -15.80 7.49 -4.20
N TYR A 35 -14.67 8.05 -4.67
CA TYR A 35 -13.67 8.65 -3.80
C TYR A 35 -14.20 9.86 -3.03
N GLY A 36 -14.83 10.79 -3.74
CA GLY A 36 -15.38 12.00 -3.12
C GLY A 36 -16.42 11.66 -2.05
N GLU A 37 -17.35 10.76 -2.35
CA GLU A 37 -18.32 10.29 -1.36
C GLU A 37 -17.65 9.53 -0.20
N GLY A 38 -16.66 8.69 -0.48
CA GLY A 38 -15.90 7.97 0.53
C GLY A 38 -15.10 8.88 1.46
N ILE A 39 -14.40 9.87 0.89
CA ILE A 39 -13.56 10.82 1.64
C ILE A 39 -14.41 11.71 2.53
N PHE A 40 -15.50 12.31 2.00
CA PHE A 40 -16.28 13.32 2.73
C PHE A 40 -17.31 12.72 3.68
N LYS A 41 -17.82 11.51 3.41
CA LYS A 41 -18.84 10.85 4.24
C LYS A 41 -18.28 9.83 5.23
N ASN A 42 -17.05 9.35 5.03
CA ASN A 42 -16.49 8.25 5.83
C ASN A 42 -15.53 8.76 6.94
N PRO A 43 -15.50 8.06 8.08
CA PRO A 43 -14.55 8.32 9.15
C PRO A 43 -13.09 7.95 8.79
N VAL A 44 -12.77 7.66 7.51
CA VAL A 44 -11.45 7.19 7.07
C VAL A 44 -10.32 8.11 7.54
N ILE A 45 -10.49 9.43 7.43
CA ILE A 45 -9.45 10.38 7.88
C ILE A 45 -9.25 10.31 9.41
N ARG A 46 -10.33 10.19 10.18
CA ARG A 46 -10.23 10.03 11.65
C ARG A 46 -9.60 8.70 12.03
N GLN A 47 -9.94 7.65 11.31
CA GLN A 47 -9.35 6.31 11.49
C GLN A 47 -7.87 6.32 11.12
N ALA A 48 -7.50 7.00 10.02
CA ALA A 48 -6.12 7.15 9.60
C ALA A 48 -5.26 7.78 10.71
N ALA A 49 -5.75 8.80 11.41
CA ALA A 49 -5.00 9.42 12.51
C ALA A 49 -4.71 8.43 13.65
N ALA A 50 -5.70 7.64 14.07
CA ALA A 50 -5.53 6.64 15.13
C ALA A 50 -4.58 5.51 14.71
N ILE A 51 -4.72 5.03 13.47
CA ILE A 51 -3.86 3.99 12.91
C ILE A 51 -2.43 4.51 12.76
N SER A 52 -2.27 5.75 12.30
CA SER A 52 -0.96 6.39 12.13
C SER A 52 -0.21 6.51 13.44
N TRP A 53 -0.91 6.82 14.52
CA TRP A 53 -0.31 6.85 15.85
C TRP A 53 0.21 5.48 16.27
N ALA A 54 -0.62 4.44 16.14
CA ALA A 54 -0.21 3.06 16.46
C ALA A 54 0.94 2.60 15.58
N PHE A 55 0.90 2.92 14.28
CA PHE A 55 1.96 2.59 13.33
C PHE A 55 3.25 3.34 13.64
N PHE A 56 3.17 4.64 13.92
CA PHE A 56 4.33 5.46 14.31
C PHE A 56 5.03 4.89 15.54
N LEU A 57 4.28 4.54 16.59
CA LEU A 57 4.86 3.93 17.79
C LEU A 57 5.50 2.56 17.50
N SER A 58 4.96 1.81 16.55
CA SER A 58 5.51 0.52 16.16
C SER A 58 6.80 0.61 15.32
N LEU A 59 7.07 1.77 14.70
CA LEU A 59 8.29 1.98 13.90
C LEU A 59 9.56 1.81 14.74
N PHE A 60 9.58 2.30 15.98
CA PHE A 60 10.76 2.21 16.83
C PHE A 60 11.17 0.77 17.13
N PRO A 61 10.28 -0.09 17.69
CA PRO A 61 10.59 -1.50 17.87
C PRO A 61 10.91 -2.22 16.55
N PHE A 62 10.22 -1.85 15.47
CA PHE A 62 10.45 -2.43 14.16
C PHE A 62 11.86 -2.12 13.62
N LEU A 63 12.33 -0.88 13.75
CA LEU A 63 13.68 -0.48 13.38
C LEU A 63 14.72 -1.22 14.24
N LEU A 64 14.49 -1.33 15.55
CA LEU A 64 15.35 -2.12 16.45
C LEU A 64 15.42 -3.58 16.01
N PHE A 65 14.29 -4.16 15.58
CA PHE A 65 14.24 -5.51 15.04
C PHE A 65 15.09 -5.67 13.78
N LEU A 66 14.94 -4.76 12.80
CA LEU A 66 15.75 -4.77 11.58
C LEU A 66 17.25 -4.64 11.87
N LEU A 67 17.62 -3.73 12.76
CA LEU A 67 19.02 -3.55 13.15
C LEU A 67 19.57 -4.78 13.91
N SER A 68 18.74 -5.43 14.71
CA SER A 68 19.13 -6.66 15.45
C SER A 68 19.36 -7.86 14.54
N ILE A 69 18.69 -7.94 13.40
CA ILE A 69 18.89 -9.01 12.41
C ILE A 69 20.13 -8.76 11.56
N LEU A 70 20.50 -7.52 11.34
CA LEU A 70 21.60 -7.14 10.44
C LEU A 70 22.92 -7.93 10.70
N PRO A 71 23.40 -8.12 11.95
CA PRO A 71 24.62 -8.87 12.21
C PRO A 71 24.58 -10.35 11.86
N TYR A 72 23.38 -10.92 11.68
CA TYR A 72 23.19 -12.33 11.33
C TYR A 72 23.11 -12.56 9.82
N LEU A 73 23.11 -11.48 9.02
CA LEU A 73 23.07 -11.59 7.57
C LEU A 73 24.43 -12.00 6.99
N PRO A 74 24.45 -12.79 5.90
CA PRO A 74 25.68 -13.08 5.18
C PRO A 74 26.40 -11.81 4.73
N HIS A 75 27.73 -11.80 4.82
CA HIS A 75 28.56 -10.65 4.42
C HIS A 75 28.24 -9.35 5.20
N TYR A 76 27.97 -9.48 6.48
CA TYR A 76 27.57 -8.38 7.38
C TYR A 76 28.45 -7.13 7.21
N ASP A 77 29.79 -7.26 7.21
CA ASP A 77 30.71 -6.11 7.10
C ASP A 77 30.49 -5.29 5.83
N LYS A 78 30.21 -5.97 4.72
CA LYS A 78 29.96 -5.29 3.43
C LYS A 78 28.56 -4.71 3.36
N LEU A 79 27.56 -5.40 3.94
CA LEU A 79 26.20 -4.87 4.07
C LEU A 79 26.15 -3.66 5.00
N GLN A 80 26.91 -3.70 6.09
CA GLN A 80 27.06 -2.59 7.01
C GLN A 80 27.62 -1.36 6.28
N PHE A 81 28.73 -1.52 5.58
CA PHE A 81 29.30 -0.44 4.76
C PHE A 81 28.28 0.11 3.75
N TYR A 82 27.59 -0.77 3.01
CA TYR A 82 26.60 -0.35 2.02
C TYR A 82 25.44 0.44 2.66
N ILE A 83 24.91 -0.02 3.78
CA ILE A 83 23.79 0.64 4.46
C ILE A 83 24.22 1.98 5.04
N PHE A 84 25.34 2.04 5.78
CA PHE A 84 25.73 3.23 6.51
C PHE A 84 26.49 4.24 5.65
N ASP A 85 27.38 3.78 4.80
CA ASP A 85 28.25 4.67 4.03
C ASP A 85 27.69 5.04 2.65
N VAL A 86 26.86 4.17 2.05
CA VAL A 86 26.27 4.42 0.74
C VAL A 86 24.80 4.86 0.88
N MET A 87 23.96 4.07 1.50
CA MET A 87 22.52 4.32 1.52
C MET A 87 22.14 5.47 2.47
N LEU A 88 22.62 5.44 3.72
CA LEU A 88 22.38 6.52 4.69
C LEU A 88 23.02 7.85 4.25
N ALA A 89 24.18 7.80 3.60
CA ALA A 89 24.84 8.98 3.07
C ALA A 89 24.02 9.74 2.03
N ASN A 90 23.17 9.03 1.28
CA ASN A 90 22.32 9.63 0.25
C ASN A 90 20.97 10.12 0.82
N ILE A 91 20.58 9.67 2.02
CA ILE A 91 19.29 9.99 2.63
C ILE A 91 19.44 11.07 3.71
N LEU A 92 20.53 11.04 4.49
CA LEU A 92 20.74 11.95 5.61
C LEU A 92 21.65 13.12 5.25
N PRO A 93 21.38 14.34 5.76
CA PRO A 93 22.33 15.43 5.72
C PRO A 93 23.67 15.05 6.39
N ALA A 94 24.77 15.59 5.86
CA ALA A 94 26.13 15.21 6.29
C ALA A 94 26.35 15.29 7.82
N ASP A 95 25.83 16.34 8.43
CA ASP A 95 25.96 16.57 9.87
C ASP A 95 25.24 15.52 10.71
N ILE A 96 24.08 15.07 10.27
CA ILE A 96 23.27 14.05 10.97
C ILE A 96 23.83 12.65 10.71
N LYS A 97 24.36 12.41 9.50
CA LYS A 97 24.93 11.12 9.11
C LYS A 97 26.00 10.67 10.11
N VAL A 98 26.95 11.55 10.44
CA VAL A 98 28.07 11.22 11.34
C VAL A 98 27.54 10.73 12.69
N TYR A 99 26.68 11.51 13.33
CA TYR A 99 26.10 11.15 14.63
C TYR A 99 25.30 9.86 14.60
N VAL A 100 24.48 9.68 13.55
CA VAL A 100 23.63 8.47 13.43
C VAL A 100 24.50 7.24 13.16
N THR A 101 25.49 7.33 12.30
CA THR A 101 26.38 6.21 11.95
C THR A 101 27.21 5.80 13.17
N GLU A 102 27.83 6.76 13.86
CA GLU A 102 28.64 6.53 15.06
C GLU A 102 27.78 5.90 16.18
N TYR A 103 26.61 6.47 16.48
CA TYR A 103 25.71 5.92 17.48
C TYR A 103 25.24 4.49 17.14
N LEU A 104 24.89 4.23 15.88
CA LEU A 104 24.43 2.93 15.46
C LEU A 104 25.56 1.89 15.49
N GLN A 105 26.74 2.22 14.96
CA GLN A 105 27.89 1.30 14.87
C GLN A 105 28.56 1.05 16.21
N ASP A 106 28.78 2.10 17.00
CA ASP A 106 29.60 2.00 18.20
C ASP A 106 28.79 1.71 19.46
N THR A 107 27.54 2.11 19.49
CA THR A 107 26.69 1.96 20.68
C THR A 107 25.59 0.93 20.50
N LEU A 108 24.77 1.06 19.46
CA LEU A 108 23.53 0.30 19.38
C LEU A 108 23.78 -1.14 18.88
N ILE A 109 24.53 -1.31 17.80
CA ILE A 109 24.78 -2.63 17.23
C ILE A 109 25.61 -3.53 18.16
N PRO A 110 26.70 -3.10 18.81
CA PRO A 110 27.42 -3.91 19.79
C PRO A 110 26.56 -4.34 20.97
N ASN A 111 25.71 -3.44 21.47
CA ASN A 111 24.80 -3.73 22.58
C ASN A 111 23.66 -4.70 22.17
N LEU A 112 23.38 -4.82 20.89
CA LEU A 112 22.42 -5.80 20.36
C LEU A 112 23.02 -7.20 20.17
N LYS A 113 24.32 -7.40 20.33
CA LYS A 113 25.00 -8.72 20.24
C LYS A 113 24.96 -9.42 21.60
N GLY A 114 24.22 -10.51 21.73
CA GLY A 114 24.23 -11.34 22.97
C GLY A 114 22.91 -12.09 23.20
N ILE A 115 22.86 -12.89 24.27
CA ILE A 115 21.70 -13.74 24.62
C ILE A 115 20.44 -12.89 24.87
N SER A 116 20.61 -11.67 25.38
CA SER A 116 19.53 -10.68 25.54
C SER A 116 18.83 -10.33 24.21
N ASN A 117 19.50 -10.57 23.07
CA ASN A 117 18.98 -10.22 21.73
C ASN A 117 17.80 -11.06 21.31
N PHE A 118 17.74 -12.35 21.66
CA PHE A 118 16.62 -13.19 21.22
C PHE A 118 15.29 -12.67 21.79
N VAL A 119 15.28 -12.31 23.07
CA VAL A 119 14.10 -11.71 23.71
C VAL A 119 13.80 -10.33 23.10
N THR A 120 14.82 -9.52 22.87
CA THR A 120 14.68 -8.19 22.24
C THR A 120 14.13 -8.31 20.82
N ILE A 121 14.63 -9.26 20.02
CA ILE A 121 14.14 -9.54 18.67
C ILE A 121 12.66 -9.95 18.68
N ILE A 122 12.28 -10.87 19.57
CA ILE A 122 10.88 -11.29 19.70
C ILE A 122 9.97 -10.13 20.12
N LEU A 123 10.38 -9.38 21.16
CA LEU A 123 9.60 -8.23 21.62
C LEU A 123 9.48 -7.15 20.54
N ALA A 124 10.58 -6.85 19.85
CA ALA A 124 10.57 -5.88 18.75
C ALA A 124 9.68 -6.32 17.59
N LEU A 125 9.65 -7.62 17.26
CA LEU A 125 8.74 -8.18 16.27
C LEU A 125 7.28 -8.07 16.72
N ILE A 126 6.98 -8.40 17.97
CA ILE A 126 5.64 -8.30 18.55
C ILE A 126 5.16 -6.84 18.52
N PHE A 127 5.96 -5.91 19.04
CA PHE A 127 5.60 -4.48 19.05
C PHE A 127 5.53 -3.88 17.64
N GLY A 128 6.44 -4.28 16.73
CA GLY A 128 6.39 -3.86 15.33
C GLY A 128 5.12 -4.33 14.62
N THR A 129 4.60 -5.49 15.01
CA THR A 129 3.34 -6.03 14.48
C THR A 129 2.12 -5.18 14.84
N ASN A 130 2.16 -4.37 15.91
CA ASN A 130 1.04 -3.55 16.32
C ASN A 130 0.62 -2.54 15.25
N GLY A 131 1.56 -1.97 14.51
CA GLY A 131 1.25 -1.07 13.38
C GLY A 131 0.51 -1.78 12.26
N THR A 132 0.98 -2.96 11.87
CA THR A 132 0.33 -3.81 10.87
C THR A 132 -1.07 -4.26 11.34
N HIS A 133 -1.20 -4.61 12.61
CA HIS A 133 -2.49 -4.98 13.21
C HIS A 133 -3.48 -3.81 13.18
N ALA A 134 -3.04 -2.60 13.51
CA ALA A 134 -3.87 -1.39 13.45
C ALA A 134 -4.39 -1.13 12.02
N LEU A 135 -3.55 -1.33 10.97
CA LEU A 135 -3.97 -1.24 9.58
C LEU A 135 -5.02 -2.29 9.21
N ILE A 136 -4.82 -3.55 9.60
CA ILE A 136 -5.81 -4.63 9.36
C ILE A 136 -7.14 -4.31 10.03
N MET A 137 -7.11 -3.78 11.23
CA MET A 137 -8.33 -3.32 11.92
C MET A 137 -9.01 -2.20 11.13
N GLY A 138 -8.23 -1.24 10.62
CA GLY A 138 -8.74 -0.16 9.78
C GLY A 138 -9.45 -0.65 8.51
N PHE A 139 -8.87 -1.61 7.79
CA PHE A 139 -9.48 -2.21 6.59
C PHE A 139 -10.84 -2.88 6.86
N ASN A 140 -11.05 -3.36 8.07
CA ASN A 140 -12.21 -4.17 8.43
C ASN A 140 -13.21 -3.44 9.34
N LEU A 141 -13.03 -2.16 9.61
CA LEU A 141 -13.90 -1.39 10.51
C LEU A 141 -15.38 -1.38 10.09
N ASN A 142 -15.63 -1.27 8.78
CA ASN A 142 -16.96 -1.23 8.19
C ASN A 142 -17.41 -2.63 7.69
N THR A 143 -16.95 -3.69 8.35
CA THR A 143 -17.29 -5.07 7.97
C THR A 143 -18.13 -5.73 9.07
N ASP A 144 -19.26 -6.31 8.69
CA ASP A 144 -20.15 -7.02 9.63
C ASP A 144 -19.51 -8.30 10.19
N VAL A 145 -18.58 -8.88 9.41
CA VAL A 145 -17.85 -10.09 9.82
C VAL A 145 -16.62 -9.67 10.61
N LYS A 146 -16.53 -10.12 11.86
CA LYS A 146 -15.38 -9.87 12.73
C LYS A 146 -14.53 -11.13 12.85
N ARG A 147 -13.22 -10.99 12.67
CA ARG A 147 -12.26 -12.03 13.05
C ARG A 147 -11.96 -11.92 14.55
N THR A 148 -11.64 -13.05 15.18
CA THR A 148 -11.12 -13.07 16.55
C THR A 148 -9.81 -12.27 16.64
N PHE A 149 -9.56 -11.60 17.76
CA PHE A 149 -8.34 -10.81 18.00
C PHE A 149 -7.05 -11.58 17.65
N PHE A 150 -6.91 -12.79 18.18
CA PHE A 150 -5.74 -13.65 17.93
C PHE A 150 -5.54 -13.97 16.44
N ARG A 151 -6.60 -14.16 15.69
CA ARG A 151 -6.52 -14.42 14.26
C ARG A 151 -6.08 -13.17 13.48
N ASN A 152 -6.61 -11.99 13.84
CA ASN A 152 -6.15 -10.73 13.24
C ASN A 152 -4.69 -10.44 13.55
N TYR A 153 -4.28 -10.68 14.80
CA TYR A 153 -2.91 -10.46 15.23
C TYR A 153 -1.95 -11.46 14.58
N GLY A 154 -2.33 -12.73 14.44
CA GLY A 154 -1.55 -13.74 13.72
C GLY A 154 -1.34 -13.39 12.24
N ILE A 155 -2.39 -12.84 11.57
CA ILE A 155 -2.28 -12.36 10.19
C ILE A 155 -1.35 -11.13 10.14
N ALA A 156 -1.47 -10.20 11.07
CA ALA A 156 -0.59 -9.04 11.16
C ALA A 156 0.87 -9.45 11.33
N LEU A 157 1.13 -10.42 12.20
CA LEU A 157 2.47 -10.97 12.43
C LEU A 157 3.03 -11.62 11.15
N LEU A 158 2.23 -12.42 10.45
CA LEU A 158 2.62 -13.04 9.19
C LEU A 158 2.98 -12.01 8.13
N ILE A 159 2.17 -10.96 7.98
CA ILE A 159 2.44 -9.85 7.05
C ILE A 159 3.71 -9.10 7.47
N THR A 160 3.92 -8.85 8.77
CA THR A 160 5.12 -8.19 9.27
C THR A 160 6.37 -9.03 8.98
N ILE A 161 6.31 -10.35 9.20
CA ILE A 161 7.41 -11.27 8.86
C ILE A 161 7.66 -11.27 7.35
N ALA A 162 6.62 -11.34 6.53
CA ALA A 162 6.74 -11.27 5.08
C ALA A 162 7.40 -9.95 4.64
N PHE A 163 6.98 -8.83 5.21
CA PHE A 163 7.58 -7.52 4.96
C PHE A 163 9.08 -7.47 5.30
N VAL A 164 9.44 -7.96 6.49
CA VAL A 164 10.85 -8.07 6.91
C VAL A 164 11.63 -8.95 5.96
N SER A 165 11.11 -10.14 5.67
CA SER A 165 11.78 -11.11 4.78
C SER A 165 12.03 -10.51 3.39
N ILE A 166 11.06 -9.84 2.83
CA ILE A 166 11.17 -9.19 1.52
C ILE A 166 12.16 -8.02 1.59
N THR A 167 12.15 -7.22 2.65
CA THR A 167 13.12 -6.13 2.86
C THR A 167 14.56 -6.68 2.94
N VAL A 168 14.78 -7.72 3.72
CA VAL A 168 16.09 -8.38 3.85
C VAL A 168 16.53 -8.99 2.52
N LEU A 169 15.63 -9.70 1.81
CA LEU A 169 15.93 -10.25 0.48
C LEU A 169 16.24 -9.17 -0.55
N SER A 170 15.54 -8.02 -0.48
CA SER A 170 15.81 -6.86 -1.34
C SER A 170 17.21 -6.29 -1.11
N LEU A 171 17.61 -6.12 0.16
CA LEU A 171 18.97 -5.65 0.52
C LEU A 171 20.03 -6.62 0.03
N LEU A 172 19.84 -7.94 0.27
CA LEU A 172 20.73 -8.97 -0.23
C LEU A 172 20.78 -8.97 -1.77
N GLY A 173 19.64 -8.84 -2.43
CA GLY A 173 19.54 -8.79 -3.89
C GLY A 173 20.33 -7.64 -4.49
N ILE A 174 20.23 -6.44 -3.92
CA ILE A 174 21.00 -5.27 -4.36
C ILE A 174 22.51 -5.53 -4.18
N TYR A 175 22.90 -6.06 -3.02
CA TYR A 175 24.28 -6.39 -2.74
C TYR A 175 24.85 -7.41 -3.74
N TYR A 176 24.15 -8.53 -3.97
CA TYR A 176 24.59 -9.56 -4.91
C TYR A 176 24.57 -9.08 -6.36
N ALA A 177 23.61 -8.24 -6.76
CA ALA A 177 23.61 -7.66 -8.08
C ALA A 177 24.87 -6.81 -8.33
N GLU A 178 25.32 -6.04 -7.35
CA GLU A 178 26.56 -5.26 -7.45
C GLU A 178 27.81 -6.15 -7.54
N VAL A 179 27.85 -7.23 -6.75
CA VAL A 179 28.95 -8.21 -6.78
C VAL A 179 29.01 -8.92 -8.15
N VAL A 180 27.87 -9.39 -8.65
CA VAL A 180 27.79 -10.04 -9.96
C VAL A 180 28.21 -9.08 -11.06
N MET A 181 27.77 -7.83 -11.04
CA MET A 181 28.20 -6.83 -12.03
C MET A 181 29.70 -6.57 -12.01
N LYS A 182 30.31 -6.52 -10.82
CA LYS A 182 31.79 -6.37 -10.70
C LYS A 182 32.55 -7.60 -11.22
N LEU A 183 32.01 -8.81 -11.08
CA LEU A 183 32.62 -10.04 -11.58
C LEU A 183 32.56 -10.15 -13.12
N PHE A 184 31.47 -9.71 -13.71
CA PHE A 184 31.31 -9.78 -15.17
C PHE A 184 32.07 -8.67 -15.93
N ASN A 185 32.68 -7.70 -15.23
CA ASN A 185 33.49 -6.57 -15.71
C ASN A 185 33.32 -6.37 -17.24
N PRO A 186 32.21 -5.79 -17.71
CA PRO A 186 31.87 -5.86 -19.13
C PRO A 186 32.88 -5.08 -19.94
N VAL A 187 33.38 -5.72 -20.98
CA VAL A 187 34.18 -5.06 -22.04
C VAL A 187 33.51 -3.74 -22.39
N ASN A 188 34.24 -2.68 -22.54
CA ASN A 188 33.83 -1.26 -22.64
C ASN A 188 32.58 -0.97 -23.50
N SER A 189 32.24 -1.81 -24.44
CA SER A 189 31.04 -1.67 -25.31
C SER A 189 29.69 -2.02 -24.64
N ILE A 190 29.69 -2.80 -23.55
CA ILE A 190 28.47 -3.24 -22.89
C ILE A 190 28.24 -2.44 -21.58
N SER A 191 29.24 -1.72 -21.08
CA SER A 191 29.18 -0.95 -19.84
C SER A 191 28.06 0.09 -19.83
N TRP A 192 27.79 0.74 -20.97
CA TRP A 192 26.67 1.67 -21.12
C TRP A 192 25.31 1.00 -20.92
N LEU A 193 25.11 -0.18 -21.54
CA LEU A 193 23.85 -0.94 -21.43
C LEU A 193 23.63 -1.41 -19.98
N VAL A 194 24.69 -1.95 -19.36
CA VAL A 194 24.64 -2.44 -17.97
C VAL A 194 24.31 -1.29 -16.99
N ASN A 195 24.98 -0.15 -17.12
CA ASN A 195 24.74 1.01 -16.26
C ASN A 195 23.31 1.55 -16.42
N ASN A 196 22.77 1.60 -17.63
CA ASN A 196 21.41 2.06 -17.86
C ASN A 196 20.36 1.04 -17.37
N LEU A 197 20.59 -0.25 -17.59
CA LEU A 197 19.72 -1.31 -17.04
C LEU A 197 19.70 -1.27 -15.51
N THR A 198 20.85 -1.07 -14.86
CA THR A 198 20.90 -0.96 -13.39
C THR A 198 20.09 0.21 -12.88
N LYS A 199 20.21 1.38 -13.52
CA LYS A 199 19.41 2.56 -13.16
C LYS A 199 17.91 2.31 -13.32
N ILE A 200 17.51 1.68 -14.43
CA ILE A 200 16.10 1.33 -14.70
C ILE A 200 15.59 0.32 -13.66
N ILE A 201 16.34 -0.74 -13.39
CA ILE A 201 15.99 -1.76 -12.41
C ILE A 201 15.87 -1.12 -11.02
N SER A 202 16.84 -0.31 -10.61
CA SER A 202 16.81 0.38 -9.31
C SER A 202 15.61 1.33 -9.18
N PHE A 203 15.27 2.04 -10.27
CA PHE A 203 14.12 2.94 -10.29
C PHE A 203 12.77 2.22 -10.21
N ILE A 204 12.64 1.07 -10.88
CA ILE A 204 11.40 0.29 -10.93
C ILE A 204 11.25 -0.63 -9.71
N SER A 205 12.37 -1.10 -9.14
CA SER A 205 12.36 -2.10 -8.05
C SER A 205 11.56 -1.63 -6.84
N PHE A 206 11.75 -0.39 -6.40
CA PHE A 206 11.07 0.13 -5.22
C PHE A 206 9.55 0.25 -5.42
N PRO A 207 9.02 0.89 -6.49
CA PRO A 207 7.59 0.91 -6.75
C PRO A 207 6.97 -0.47 -6.92
N LEU A 208 7.67 -1.38 -7.61
CA LEU A 208 7.20 -2.76 -7.82
C LEU A 208 7.11 -3.51 -6.49
N PHE A 209 8.13 -3.39 -5.66
CA PHE A 209 8.17 -3.97 -4.32
C PHE A 209 7.01 -3.46 -3.45
N TYR A 210 6.83 -2.13 -3.42
CA TYR A 210 5.77 -1.48 -2.67
C TYR A 210 4.37 -1.91 -3.16
N PHE A 211 4.19 -2.03 -4.47
CA PHE A 211 2.98 -2.55 -5.08
C PHE A 211 2.66 -3.98 -4.64
N ILE A 212 3.65 -4.89 -4.70
CA ILE A 212 3.47 -6.28 -4.29
C ILE A 212 3.10 -6.36 -2.81
N LEU A 213 3.78 -5.59 -1.98
CA LEU A 213 3.50 -5.50 -0.56
C LEU A 213 2.07 -5.05 -0.28
N LEU A 214 1.62 -3.97 -0.92
CA LEU A 214 0.25 -3.46 -0.77
C LEU A 214 -0.79 -4.45 -1.29
N ALA A 215 -0.53 -5.11 -2.42
CA ALA A 215 -1.43 -6.11 -2.97
C ALA A 215 -1.62 -7.29 -2.00
N LEU A 216 -0.52 -7.78 -1.41
CA LEU A 216 -0.56 -8.79 -0.36
C LEU A 216 -1.31 -8.30 0.88
N PHE A 217 -1.05 -7.06 1.29
CA PHE A 217 -1.68 -6.44 2.45
C PHE A 217 -3.19 -6.34 2.31
N TYR A 218 -3.68 -5.89 1.15
CA TYR A 218 -5.12 -5.83 0.87
C TYR A 218 -5.76 -7.21 0.75
N TRP A 219 -5.08 -8.15 0.07
CA TRP A 219 -5.62 -9.49 -0.12
C TRP A 219 -5.76 -10.27 1.19
N VAL A 220 -4.72 -10.25 2.04
CA VAL A 220 -4.69 -11.03 3.29
C VAL A 220 -5.34 -10.29 4.45
N GLY A 221 -5.16 -8.96 4.49
CA GLY A 221 -5.65 -8.08 5.57
C GLY A 221 -7.15 -7.80 5.50
N CYS A 222 -7.70 -7.56 4.32
CA CYS A 222 -9.09 -7.19 4.15
C CYS A 222 -10.01 -8.42 4.04
N LEU A 223 -11.04 -8.50 4.90
CA LEU A 223 -12.00 -9.60 4.93
C LEU A 223 -12.88 -9.72 3.68
N LYS A 224 -13.18 -8.56 3.10
CA LYS A 224 -14.06 -8.49 1.91
C LYS A 224 -13.32 -8.84 0.61
N ILE A 225 -11.99 -8.79 0.58
CA ILE A 225 -11.18 -9.13 -0.60
C ILE A 225 -10.81 -10.62 -0.52
N LYS A 226 -11.34 -11.43 -1.45
CA LYS A 226 -11.14 -12.89 -1.44
C LYS A 226 -10.09 -13.36 -2.45
N ARG A 227 -9.96 -12.66 -3.58
CA ARG A 227 -9.02 -13.00 -4.65
C ARG A 227 -7.91 -11.97 -4.73
N PHE A 228 -6.70 -12.41 -5.01
CA PHE A 228 -5.56 -11.51 -5.19
C PHE A 228 -5.82 -10.44 -6.27
N SER A 229 -6.50 -10.81 -7.36
CA SER A 229 -6.88 -9.89 -8.42
C SER A 229 -7.79 -8.74 -7.98
N GLU A 230 -8.57 -8.93 -6.91
CA GLU A 230 -9.41 -7.88 -6.34
C GLU A 230 -8.60 -6.84 -5.56
N ALA A 231 -7.37 -7.17 -5.14
CA ALA A 231 -6.46 -6.28 -4.40
C ALA A 231 -5.62 -5.39 -5.33
N ILE A 232 -5.42 -5.82 -6.58
CA ILE A 232 -4.52 -5.17 -7.55
C ILE A 232 -4.89 -3.70 -7.82
N PRO A 233 -6.15 -3.34 -8.10
CA PRO A 233 -6.49 -1.95 -8.45
C PRO A 233 -6.11 -0.94 -7.38
N GLY A 234 -6.44 -1.23 -6.13
CA GLY A 234 -6.09 -0.36 -5.00
C GLY A 234 -4.57 -0.33 -4.76
N ALA A 235 -3.88 -1.44 -4.96
CA ALA A 235 -2.42 -1.49 -4.82
C ALA A 235 -1.72 -0.62 -5.87
N ILE A 236 -2.14 -0.69 -7.15
CA ILE A 236 -1.61 0.18 -8.22
C ILE A 236 -1.87 1.65 -7.86
N PHE A 237 -3.11 1.97 -7.50
CA PHE A 237 -3.50 3.33 -7.16
C PHE A 237 -2.70 3.90 -6.00
N SER A 238 -2.60 3.16 -4.88
CA SER A 238 -1.84 3.61 -3.71
C SER A 238 -0.35 3.73 -4.01
N THR A 239 0.21 2.87 -4.86
CA THR A 239 1.62 2.94 -5.27
C THR A 239 1.90 4.20 -6.08
N LEU A 240 1.04 4.53 -7.04
CA LEU A 240 1.17 5.75 -7.84
C LEU A 240 1.03 7.00 -6.99
N LEU A 241 0.01 7.03 -6.12
CA LEU A 241 -0.17 8.15 -5.19
C LEU A 241 0.97 8.28 -4.19
N PHE A 242 1.52 7.17 -3.70
CA PHE A 242 2.69 7.17 -2.84
C PHE A 242 3.88 7.90 -3.50
N GLY A 243 4.18 7.57 -4.76
CA GLY A 243 5.24 8.26 -5.51
C GLY A 243 4.98 9.76 -5.64
N PHE A 244 3.74 10.14 -5.99
CA PHE A 244 3.35 11.54 -6.11
C PHE A 244 3.43 12.29 -4.77
N ILE A 245 2.84 11.75 -3.72
CA ILE A 245 2.85 12.36 -2.38
C ILE A 245 4.25 12.43 -1.81
N THR A 246 5.10 11.41 -2.06
CA THR A 246 6.52 11.42 -1.65
C THR A 246 7.24 12.60 -2.27
N TYR A 247 7.04 12.84 -3.57
CA TYR A 247 7.64 13.96 -4.27
C TYR A 247 7.17 15.31 -3.71
N VAL A 248 5.86 15.48 -3.55
CA VAL A 248 5.26 16.70 -2.98
C VAL A 248 5.72 16.94 -1.55
N PHE A 249 5.78 15.90 -0.73
CA PHE A 249 6.23 15.99 0.65
C PHE A 249 7.72 16.33 0.75
N ALA A 250 8.55 15.74 -0.11
CA ALA A 250 9.97 16.07 -0.16
C ALA A 250 10.20 17.54 -0.55
N PHE A 251 9.43 18.04 -1.54
CA PHE A 251 9.45 19.47 -1.90
C PHE A 251 9.01 20.34 -0.72
N TYR A 252 7.92 19.99 -0.04
CA TYR A 252 7.43 20.71 1.13
C TYR A 252 8.48 20.77 2.25
N VAL A 253 9.11 19.65 2.59
CA VAL A 253 10.12 19.59 3.66
C VAL A 253 11.36 20.40 3.30
N ARG A 254 11.80 20.34 2.04
CA ARG A 254 13.02 21.03 1.58
C ARG A 254 12.83 22.54 1.49
N ASP A 255 11.71 22.98 0.89
CA ASP A 255 11.58 24.38 0.45
C ASP A 255 10.63 25.22 1.32
N ILE A 256 9.68 24.58 2.02
CA ILE A 256 8.64 25.31 2.77
C ILE A 256 8.77 25.09 4.28
N ALA A 257 9.05 23.85 4.72
CA ALA A 257 9.03 23.51 6.13
C ALA A 257 10.28 24.00 6.86
N ARG A 258 10.14 25.06 7.64
CA ARG A 258 11.17 25.55 8.55
C ARG A 258 11.01 25.02 9.97
N TYR A 259 10.55 23.79 10.11
CA TYR A 259 10.23 23.19 11.41
C TYR A 259 11.44 23.09 12.34
N ASN A 260 12.64 22.79 11.77
CA ASN A 260 13.86 22.71 12.58
C ASN A 260 14.24 24.05 13.21
N PHE A 261 13.92 25.17 12.56
CA PHE A 261 14.17 26.49 13.11
C PHE A 261 13.26 26.83 14.31
N LEU A 262 11.99 26.38 14.26
CA LEU A 262 10.99 26.69 15.28
C LEU A 262 10.97 25.68 16.43
N TYR A 263 11.18 24.39 16.12
CA TYR A 263 10.94 23.29 17.05
C TYR A 263 12.18 22.41 17.31
N GLY A 264 13.33 22.71 16.70
CA GLY A 264 14.54 21.89 16.83
C GLY A 264 14.31 20.43 16.43
N SER A 265 14.82 19.49 17.22
CA SER A 265 14.69 18.04 16.97
C SER A 265 13.23 17.52 17.00
N ILE A 266 12.33 18.19 17.72
CA ILE A 266 10.91 17.84 17.76
C ILE A 266 10.25 18.04 16.39
N GLY A 267 10.73 19.01 15.61
CA GLY A 267 10.26 19.25 14.25
C GLY A 267 10.40 18.05 13.36
N SER A 268 11.49 17.31 13.46
CA SER A 268 11.71 16.08 12.68
C SER A 268 10.72 14.97 13.02
N ILE A 269 10.39 14.82 14.30
CA ILE A 269 9.38 13.84 14.76
C ILE A 269 7.99 14.18 14.20
N ILE A 270 7.63 15.46 14.23
CA ILE A 270 6.36 15.94 13.66
C ILE A 270 6.31 15.66 12.16
N LEU A 271 7.39 15.93 11.41
CA LEU A 271 7.45 15.66 9.98
C LEU A 271 7.30 14.15 9.67
N VAL A 272 7.98 13.29 10.42
CA VAL A 272 7.82 11.82 10.26
C VAL A 272 6.38 11.41 10.56
N MET A 273 5.76 11.97 11.58
CA MET A 273 4.36 11.64 11.93
C MET A 273 3.38 12.10 10.86
N ILE A 274 3.57 13.28 10.27
CA ILE A 274 2.79 13.76 9.12
C ILE A 274 2.99 12.81 7.92
N TRP A 275 4.23 12.43 7.63
CA TRP A 275 4.56 11.49 6.57
C TRP A 275 3.86 10.14 6.75
N VAL A 276 3.93 9.56 7.93
CA VAL A 276 3.23 8.31 8.28
C VAL A 276 1.72 8.49 8.10
N ASN A 277 1.14 9.59 8.58
CA ASN A 277 -0.29 9.84 8.46
C ASN A 277 -0.76 9.91 7.00
N LEU A 278 -0.03 10.64 6.14
CA LEU A 278 -0.33 10.71 4.72
C LEU A 278 -0.29 9.32 4.08
N ASN A 279 0.71 8.52 4.37
CA ASN A 279 0.83 7.16 3.82
C ASN A 279 -0.31 6.24 4.29
N ILE A 280 -0.69 6.30 5.56
CA ILE A 280 -1.82 5.53 6.08
C ILE A 280 -3.13 5.93 5.38
N ILE A 281 -3.35 7.21 5.14
CA ILE A 281 -4.51 7.71 4.37
C ILE A 281 -4.52 7.08 2.96
N LEU A 282 -3.38 7.08 2.26
CA LEU A 282 -3.27 6.50 0.92
C LEU A 282 -3.56 5.00 0.91
N ILE A 283 -3.03 4.28 1.89
CA ILE A 283 -3.27 2.83 2.03
C ILE A 283 -4.75 2.55 2.30
N LEU A 284 -5.40 3.32 3.17
CA LEU A 284 -6.83 3.16 3.42
C LEU A 284 -7.66 3.48 2.18
N PHE A 285 -7.31 4.51 1.43
CA PHE A 285 -7.98 4.86 0.17
C PHE A 285 -7.86 3.76 -0.88
N GLY A 286 -6.69 3.13 -1.01
CA GLY A 286 -6.52 1.98 -1.90
C GLY A 286 -7.42 0.81 -1.53
N ASN A 287 -7.59 0.53 -0.24
CA ASN A 287 -8.52 -0.48 0.23
C ASN A 287 -9.98 -0.13 -0.11
N GLU A 288 -10.40 1.11 0.15
CA GLU A 288 -11.75 1.59 -0.18
C GLU A 288 -12.02 1.51 -1.70
N LEU A 289 -11.04 1.81 -2.54
CA LEU A 289 -11.15 1.62 -4.00
C LEU A 289 -11.42 0.16 -4.36
N ASN A 290 -10.66 -0.76 -3.80
CA ASN A 290 -10.87 -2.19 -4.05
C ASN A 290 -12.29 -2.63 -3.66
N LEU A 291 -12.78 -2.16 -2.52
CA LEU A 291 -14.13 -2.46 -2.04
C LEU A 291 -15.22 -1.85 -2.93
N ALA A 292 -15.02 -0.61 -3.37
CA ALA A 292 -15.95 0.08 -4.28
C ALA A 292 -16.05 -0.62 -5.64
N ILE A 293 -14.91 -0.99 -6.24
CA ILE A 293 -14.88 -1.74 -7.49
C ILE A 293 -15.59 -3.10 -7.35
N LYS A 294 -15.33 -3.78 -6.25
CA LYS A 294 -16.00 -5.06 -5.96
C LYS A 294 -17.50 -4.90 -5.86
N LYS A 295 -17.96 -3.87 -5.18
CA LYS A 295 -19.39 -3.56 -5.05
C LYS A 295 -20.03 -3.33 -6.42
N VAL A 296 -19.44 -2.47 -7.26
CA VAL A 296 -19.95 -2.19 -8.61
C VAL A 296 -20.03 -3.46 -9.47
N LYS A 297 -18.99 -4.31 -9.42
CA LYS A 297 -19.00 -5.59 -10.16
C LYS A 297 -20.09 -6.55 -9.67
N MET A 298 -20.36 -6.56 -8.37
CA MET A 298 -21.39 -7.39 -7.77
C MET A 298 -22.79 -6.88 -8.13
N ASP A 299 -23.02 -5.57 -8.05
CA ASP A 299 -24.30 -4.95 -8.39
C ASP A 299 -24.63 -5.17 -9.89
N LYS A 300 -23.63 -5.06 -10.78
CA LYS A 300 -23.80 -5.38 -12.21
C LYS A 300 -24.18 -6.84 -12.42
N LYS A 301 -23.50 -7.78 -11.76
CA LYS A 301 -23.81 -9.22 -11.88
C LYS A 301 -25.23 -9.54 -11.42
N ILE A 302 -25.68 -8.95 -10.32
CA ILE A 302 -27.07 -9.11 -9.81
C ILE A 302 -28.07 -8.53 -10.83
N GLY A 303 -27.77 -7.39 -11.41
CA GLY A 303 -28.60 -6.78 -12.46
C GLY A 303 -28.73 -7.66 -13.70
N ASP A 304 -27.62 -8.23 -14.17
CA ASP A 304 -27.59 -9.12 -15.33
C ASP A 304 -28.37 -10.44 -15.05
N GLU A 305 -28.23 -11.02 -13.85
CA GLU A 305 -28.96 -12.21 -13.41
C GLU A 305 -30.49 -11.95 -13.31
N LEU A 306 -30.88 -10.78 -12.79
CA LEU A 306 -32.28 -10.38 -12.68
C LEU A 306 -32.92 -10.15 -14.07
N ALA A 307 -32.19 -9.49 -14.97
CA ALA A 307 -32.63 -9.30 -16.36
C ALA A 307 -32.88 -10.63 -17.08
N ALA A 308 -31.94 -11.58 -16.94
CA ALA A 308 -32.08 -12.94 -17.50
C ALA A 308 -33.28 -13.70 -16.91
N GLN A 309 -33.56 -13.57 -15.62
CA GLN A 309 -34.75 -14.17 -14.98
C GLN A 309 -36.05 -13.58 -15.48
N ILE A 310 -36.11 -12.25 -15.66
CA ILE A 310 -37.30 -11.56 -16.22
C ILE A 310 -37.56 -12.02 -17.66
N GLU A 311 -36.51 -12.10 -18.49
CA GLU A 311 -36.63 -12.56 -19.87
C GLU A 311 -37.13 -14.00 -19.95
N GLN A 312 -36.60 -14.90 -19.10
CA GLN A 312 -37.06 -16.28 -18.99
C GLN A 312 -38.53 -16.39 -18.56
N GLN A 313 -38.98 -15.57 -17.59
CA GLN A 313 -40.39 -15.56 -17.18
C GLN A 313 -41.31 -15.04 -18.29
N GLN A 314 -40.91 -14.01 -19.02
CA GLN A 314 -41.69 -13.49 -20.15
C GLN A 314 -41.79 -14.52 -21.27
N PHE A 315 -40.72 -15.26 -21.57
CA PHE A 315 -40.72 -16.35 -22.54
C PHE A 315 -41.69 -17.47 -22.14
N LEU A 316 -41.71 -17.89 -20.88
CA LEU A 316 -42.62 -18.91 -20.36
C LEU A 316 -44.09 -18.47 -20.41
N GLN A 317 -44.38 -17.19 -20.13
CA GLN A 317 -45.71 -16.63 -20.24
C GLN A 317 -46.19 -16.53 -21.68
N THR A 318 -45.32 -16.22 -22.63
CA THR A 318 -45.66 -16.16 -24.05
C THR A 318 -45.80 -17.55 -24.68
N SER A 319 -45.05 -18.54 -24.18
CA SER A 319 -45.14 -19.95 -24.65
C SER A 319 -46.33 -20.71 -24.07
N SER A 320 -46.87 -20.27 -22.93
CA SER A 320 -48.13 -20.78 -22.33
C SER A 320 -49.33 -20.00 -22.86
N GLY A 321 -49.44 -19.77 -24.18
CA GLY A 321 -50.55 -19.09 -24.81
C GLY A 321 -51.92 -19.68 -24.45
N PRO A 322 -53.03 -18.93 -24.67
CA PRO A 322 -54.36 -19.31 -24.14
C PRO A 322 -54.74 -20.67 -24.65
N ASN A 323 -54.84 -21.61 -23.77
CA ASN A 323 -55.41 -22.93 -24.05
C ASN A 323 -56.87 -22.71 -24.49
N ASN A 324 -57.12 -22.81 -25.79
CA ASN A 324 -58.42 -22.66 -26.43
C ASN A 324 -59.30 -23.86 -26.03
N SER A 325 -59.83 -23.85 -24.84
CA SER A 325 -60.83 -24.83 -24.35
C SER A 325 -62.24 -24.27 -24.45
N ASP A 326 -62.54 -23.50 -25.55
CA ASP A 326 -63.94 -23.18 -25.90
C ASP A 326 -64.31 -23.86 -27.22
N HIS A 327 -64.41 -25.17 -27.22
CA HIS A 327 -65.20 -25.93 -28.14
C HIS A 327 -65.77 -27.14 -27.47
N ASN A 328 -66.97 -26.99 -26.94
CA ASN A 328 -68.08 -27.98 -26.97
C ASN A 328 -69.14 -27.66 -25.91
N ILE A 329 -70.04 -26.76 -26.19
CA ILE A 329 -71.40 -26.88 -25.73
C ILE A 329 -72.29 -26.55 -26.94
N ARG A 330 -72.65 -27.62 -27.69
CA ARG A 330 -73.89 -27.70 -28.48
C ARG A 330 -74.45 -29.11 -28.24
N LEU A 331 -75.47 -29.16 -27.52
CA LEU A 331 -76.76 -29.85 -27.66
C LEU A 331 -77.40 -29.98 -26.28
#